data_1ab27ac2cb24a9fb89ab812d9335dc67
#
_entry.id   1ab27ac2cb24a9fb89ab812d9335dc67
#
_cell.length_a   1.000
_cell.length_b   1.000
_cell.length_c   1.000
_cell.angle_alpha   90.00
_cell.angle_beta   90.00
_cell.angle_gamma   90.00
#
_symmetry.space_group_name_H-M   'P 1'
#
loop_
_entity.id
_entity.type
_entity.pdbx_description
1 polymer ?
#
loop_
_entity_poly.entity_id
_entity_poly.type
_entity_poly.pdbx_seq_one_letter_code
_entity_poly.pdbx_strand_id
1 'polypeptide(L)'
;MQISPRGKHVARCTSQRHQNLHRNFQTLRSAALLFVALTCCPRSQAYSGPYAAARPVVAAYVFAENRALTPGEIDAKKLTRVNYAFANIAEGRIVEGASADAANLAALTALKKDNPQLTVLVSVGGWLWSGRFSDAALTPASRAVFIDSVEAFITRYHLDGLDVDWEYPGMSGAGNTFRPEDKQTYTLLLKDLRHRFDRMAGELHRPLYLTIAAGASSEFLEHTEMSVVAKYVDTVNLMAYDYYEPENGKPTGNHAPLFTDPADPKAVSADRSVREFEKAGVAARKLVLGVPFYGHVWGQVPATNHGLFQPGQPVPNVYANYAAIASTMLGHGYSRYWDAAASVPFLYNAEKQIFVSYEDPESLTAKCKYVKKQHLKGVMFWDYEGDPSGVLLDAVDSGLKPGSYVHDGRKAR
;
A
#
# COMPACT_ATOMS: atom_id res chain seq x y z
N MET A 1 -43.52 47.57 -18.55
CA MET A 1 -43.96 47.39 -19.93
C MET A 1 -43.74 45.95 -20.23
N GLN A 2 -44.69 45.04 -19.94
CA GLN A 2 -45.79 44.61 -20.79
C GLN A 2 -45.27 44.39 -22.24
N ILE A 3 -45.39 43.25 -22.88
CA ILE A 3 -46.52 42.30 -23.03
C ILE A 3 -45.99 40.99 -23.63
N SER A 4 -46.49 39.84 -23.15
CA SER A 4 -46.69 38.53 -23.81
C SER A 4 -47.84 38.67 -24.86
N PRO A 5 -48.34 37.69 -25.61
CA PRO A 5 -48.12 36.23 -25.69
C PRO A 5 -48.45 35.56 -27.09
N ARG A 6 -48.48 34.20 -27.08
CA ARG A 6 -49.33 33.26 -27.83
C ARG A 6 -48.97 32.81 -29.25
N GLY A 7 -49.05 31.51 -29.41
CA GLY A 7 -49.85 30.79 -30.37
C GLY A 7 -49.56 29.30 -30.53
N LYS A 8 -50.49 28.52 -30.10
CA LYS A 8 -50.68 27.06 -30.26
C LYS A 8 -50.91 26.70 -31.73
N HIS A 9 -50.52 25.48 -32.14
CA HIS A 9 -51.46 24.62 -32.85
C HIS A 9 -51.09 23.14 -32.75
N VAL A 10 -52.12 22.39 -32.38
CA VAL A 10 -52.32 20.95 -32.30
C VAL A 10 -52.78 20.45 -33.66
N ALA A 11 -52.36 19.27 -34.08
CA ALA A 11 -53.20 18.39 -34.91
C ALA A 11 -52.87 16.92 -34.68
N ARG A 12 -53.87 16.23 -34.24
CA ARG A 12 -54.10 14.78 -34.21
C ARG A 12 -54.59 14.28 -35.55
N CYS A 13 -54.38 13.00 -35.88
CA CYS A 13 -55.39 12.05 -36.32
C CYS A 13 -54.72 10.76 -36.80
N THR A 14 -54.93 9.65 -36.13
CA THR A 14 -55.87 8.51 -36.29
C THR A 14 -55.55 7.59 -37.46
N SER A 15 -55.23 6.33 -37.20
CA SER A 15 -56.02 5.11 -36.93
C SER A 15 -56.43 4.29 -38.15
N GLN A 16 -56.31 2.98 -37.99
CA GLN A 16 -57.08 1.83 -38.46
C GLN A 16 -56.31 0.84 -39.31
N ARG A 17 -56.14 -0.41 -38.82
CA ARG A 17 -56.96 -1.62 -38.78
C ARG A 17 -57.23 -2.27 -40.13
N HIS A 18 -56.88 -3.51 -40.33
CA HIS A 18 -57.65 -4.76 -40.52
C HIS A 18 -56.76 -5.79 -41.17
N GLN A 19 -56.58 -6.94 -40.59
CA GLN A 19 -57.36 -8.20 -40.50
C GLN A 19 -57.15 -9.13 -41.68
N ASN A 20 -56.68 -10.33 -41.32
CA ASN A 20 -57.08 -11.69 -41.69
C ASN A 20 -57.01 -12.20 -43.14
N LEU A 21 -56.43 -13.36 -43.33
CA LEU A 21 -57.11 -14.63 -43.61
C LEU A 21 -56.15 -15.75 -43.99
N HIS A 22 -56.21 -16.76 -43.25
CA HIS A 22 -56.28 -18.22 -43.40
C HIS A 22 -55.87 -18.99 -44.70
N ARG A 23 -55.30 -20.21 -44.41
CA ARG A 23 -55.48 -21.54 -45.04
C ARG A 23 -54.50 -21.84 -46.21
N ASN A 24 -53.89 -22.99 -46.36
CA ASN A 24 -54.09 -24.40 -46.01
C ASN A 24 -52.90 -25.22 -46.52
N PHE A 25 -52.57 -26.28 -45.78
CA PHE A 25 -52.16 -27.64 -46.21
C PHE A 25 -51.29 -27.84 -47.48
N GLN A 26 -50.14 -28.45 -47.34
CA GLN A 26 -49.95 -29.86 -47.72
C GLN A 26 -48.56 -30.39 -47.34
N THR A 27 -48.60 -31.59 -46.86
CA THR A 27 -47.50 -32.48 -46.48
C THR A 27 -46.58 -32.85 -47.64
N LEU A 28 -45.25 -32.83 -47.41
CA LEU A 28 -44.32 -33.69 -48.11
C LEU A 28 -43.23 -34.15 -47.16
N ARG A 29 -43.15 -35.45 -46.95
CA ARG A 29 -42.08 -36.16 -46.27
C ARG A 29 -40.80 -36.06 -47.08
N SER A 30 -39.67 -35.62 -46.47
CA SER A 30 -38.37 -35.93 -46.96
C SER A 30 -37.39 -36.03 -45.78
N ALA A 31 -36.66 -37.12 -45.78
CA ALA A 31 -35.70 -37.54 -44.77
C ALA A 31 -34.60 -36.49 -44.56
N ALA A 32 -34.49 -35.97 -43.34
CA ALA A 32 -33.35 -35.16 -42.94
C ALA A 32 -32.30 -36.07 -42.32
N LEU A 33 -31.19 -36.19 -43.00
CA LEU A 33 -29.92 -36.70 -42.47
C LEU A 33 -29.44 -35.77 -41.36
N LEU A 34 -29.40 -36.31 -40.12
CA LEU A 34 -28.82 -35.66 -38.99
C LEU A 34 -27.27 -35.65 -39.14
N PHE A 35 -26.69 -34.56 -39.61
CA PHE A 35 -25.27 -34.28 -39.41
C PHE A 35 -25.08 -33.78 -38.00
N VAL A 36 -24.65 -34.65 -37.09
CA VAL A 36 -24.16 -34.28 -35.78
C VAL A 36 -22.75 -33.68 -36.01
N ALA A 37 -22.67 -32.34 -36.11
CA ALA A 37 -21.42 -31.64 -36.01
C ALA A 37 -20.94 -31.70 -34.56
N LEU A 38 -20.08 -32.67 -34.25
CA LEU A 38 -19.27 -32.62 -33.04
C LEU A 38 -18.34 -31.37 -33.13
N THR A 39 -18.79 -30.25 -32.55
CA THR A 39 -17.89 -29.14 -32.24
C THR A 39 -16.99 -29.62 -31.10
N CYS A 40 -15.79 -30.07 -31.46
CA CYS A 40 -14.69 -30.18 -30.53
C CYS A 40 -14.36 -28.78 -30.01
N CYS A 41 -15.02 -28.35 -28.95
CA CYS A 41 -14.49 -27.31 -28.07
C CYS A 41 -13.23 -27.92 -27.43
N PRO A 42 -12.03 -27.34 -27.64
CA PRO A 42 -10.90 -27.72 -26.82
C PRO A 42 -11.25 -27.33 -25.37
N ARG A 43 -11.58 -28.33 -24.54
CA ARG A 43 -11.54 -28.16 -23.10
C ARG A 43 -10.12 -27.65 -22.78
N SER A 44 -9.99 -26.36 -22.46
CA SER A 44 -8.82 -25.87 -21.78
C SER A 44 -8.68 -26.69 -20.50
N GLN A 45 -7.80 -27.66 -20.53
CA GLN A 45 -7.33 -28.30 -19.32
C GLN A 45 -6.73 -27.18 -18.48
N ALA A 46 -7.46 -26.71 -17.48
CA ALA A 46 -6.89 -25.94 -16.40
C ALA A 46 -5.81 -26.83 -15.79
N TYR A 47 -4.55 -26.42 -16.03
CA TYR A 47 -3.38 -27.06 -15.45
C TYR A 47 -3.45 -26.81 -13.94
N SER A 48 -4.06 -27.76 -13.20
CA SER A 48 -4.05 -27.81 -11.75
C SER A 48 -2.77 -28.50 -11.30
N GLY A 49 -1.63 -27.90 -11.65
CA GLY A 49 -0.42 -28.15 -10.90
C GLY A 49 -0.61 -27.60 -9.49
N PRO A 50 0.00 -28.18 -8.44
CA PRO A 50 -0.06 -27.61 -7.10
C PRO A 50 0.48 -26.18 -7.21
N TYR A 51 -0.40 -25.19 -7.10
CA TYR A 51 0.01 -23.81 -6.91
C TYR A 51 0.82 -23.78 -5.62
N ALA A 52 2.13 -23.82 -5.72
CA ALA A 52 2.98 -23.44 -4.61
C ALA A 52 2.44 -22.07 -4.17
N ALA A 53 1.94 -21.97 -2.95
CA ALA A 53 1.36 -20.74 -2.43
C ALA A 53 2.37 -19.63 -2.69
N ALA A 54 1.96 -18.61 -3.44
CA ALA A 54 2.86 -17.52 -3.79
C ALA A 54 3.49 -16.97 -2.51
N ARG A 55 4.81 -16.80 -2.51
CA ARG A 55 5.56 -16.27 -1.36
C ARG A 55 4.89 -14.99 -0.89
N PRO A 56 4.67 -14.82 0.44
CA PRO A 56 4.18 -13.53 0.97
C PRO A 56 5.05 -12.37 0.50
N VAL A 57 4.47 -11.21 0.33
CA VAL A 57 5.20 -10.00 -0.04
C VAL A 57 6.13 -9.61 1.11
N VAL A 58 7.41 -9.38 0.79
CA VAL A 58 8.39 -8.68 1.61
C VAL A 58 8.82 -7.48 0.78
N ALA A 59 8.25 -6.31 1.07
CA ALA A 59 8.47 -5.11 0.30
C ALA A 59 9.32 -4.10 1.09
N ALA A 60 10.43 -3.67 0.51
CA ALA A 60 11.27 -2.62 1.06
C ALA A 60 10.97 -1.29 0.37
N TYR A 61 10.74 -0.23 1.12
CA TYR A 61 10.94 1.12 0.63
C TYR A 61 12.43 1.45 0.74
N VAL A 62 13.02 1.92 -0.37
CA VAL A 62 14.42 2.31 -0.45
C VAL A 62 14.46 3.81 -0.69
N PHE A 63 14.92 4.56 0.30
CA PHE A 63 14.98 6.03 0.30
C PHE A 63 16.42 6.51 0.43
N ALA A 64 17.14 6.50 -0.68
CA ALA A 64 18.57 6.86 -0.71
C ALA A 64 18.83 8.35 -0.91
N GLU A 65 17.79 9.21 -1.01
CA GLU A 65 17.89 10.65 -1.28
C GLU A 65 18.83 10.94 -2.47
N ASN A 66 19.86 11.76 -2.24
CA ASN A 66 20.87 12.12 -3.25
C ASN A 66 22.07 11.17 -3.28
N ARG A 67 22.04 10.10 -2.49
CA ARG A 67 23.12 9.12 -2.39
C ARG A 67 22.95 8.01 -3.44
N ALA A 68 24.02 7.65 -4.11
CA ALA A 68 24.02 6.44 -4.93
C ALA A 68 24.06 5.18 -4.05
N LEU A 69 23.27 4.18 -4.39
CA LEU A 69 23.31 2.86 -3.76
C LEU A 69 24.65 2.18 -4.07
N THR A 70 25.21 1.53 -3.07
CA THR A 70 26.46 0.76 -3.22
C THR A 70 26.17 -0.69 -3.63
N PRO A 71 27.02 -1.32 -4.44
CA PRO A 71 26.86 -2.74 -4.80
C PRO A 71 26.80 -3.63 -3.55
N GLY A 72 25.77 -4.49 -3.47
CA GLY A 72 25.59 -5.42 -2.35
C GLY A 72 24.90 -4.81 -1.13
N GLU A 73 24.50 -3.55 -1.17
CA GLU A 73 23.77 -2.89 -0.08
C GLU A 73 22.38 -3.50 0.13
N ILE A 74 21.70 -3.84 -0.94
CA ILE A 74 20.34 -4.41 -0.87
C ILE A 74 20.40 -5.94 -0.97
N ASP A 75 19.94 -6.63 0.07
CA ASP A 75 19.79 -8.11 0.07
C ASP A 75 18.51 -8.52 -0.71
N ALA A 76 18.62 -8.50 -2.01
CA ALA A 76 17.50 -8.82 -2.91
C ALA A 76 16.91 -10.23 -2.69
N LYS A 77 17.69 -11.17 -2.11
CA LYS A 77 17.23 -12.56 -1.90
C LYS A 77 16.18 -12.69 -0.81
N LYS A 78 16.16 -11.75 0.14
CA LYS A 78 15.16 -11.68 1.20
C LYS A 78 13.90 -10.90 0.79
N LEU A 79 13.94 -10.15 -0.31
CA LEU A 79 12.87 -9.30 -0.79
C LEU A 79 12.06 -9.97 -1.90
N THR A 80 10.79 -9.59 -2.01
CA THR A 80 9.94 -9.89 -3.18
C THR A 80 9.64 -8.62 -3.98
N ARG A 81 9.77 -7.45 -3.33
CA ARG A 81 9.51 -6.15 -3.94
C ARG A 81 10.44 -5.09 -3.36
N VAL A 82 10.84 -4.18 -4.23
CA VAL A 82 11.44 -2.90 -3.85
C VAL A 82 10.54 -1.80 -4.40
N ASN A 83 10.19 -0.84 -3.54
CA ASN A 83 9.56 0.42 -3.90
C ASN A 83 10.64 1.51 -3.74
N TYR A 84 11.18 2.03 -4.85
CA TYR A 84 12.15 3.11 -4.80
C TYR A 84 11.46 4.43 -4.44
N ALA A 85 11.82 5.04 -3.36
CA ALA A 85 11.28 6.28 -2.84
C ALA A 85 12.29 7.43 -3.07
N PHE A 86 11.92 8.55 -3.70
CA PHE A 86 10.65 8.79 -4.36
C PHE A 86 10.87 9.46 -5.71
N ALA A 87 10.04 9.17 -6.69
CA ALA A 87 9.83 10.07 -7.80
C ALA A 87 8.93 11.24 -7.37
N ASN A 88 9.06 12.39 -8.03
CA ASN A 88 8.26 13.58 -7.77
C ASN A 88 7.29 13.88 -8.93
N ILE A 89 6.44 14.87 -8.75
CA ILE A 89 5.54 15.39 -9.79
C ILE A 89 5.92 16.84 -10.09
N ALA A 90 6.31 17.12 -11.33
CA ALA A 90 6.58 18.46 -11.83
C ALA A 90 5.77 18.68 -13.12
N GLU A 91 5.11 19.83 -13.23
CA GLU A 91 4.28 20.19 -14.40
C GLU A 91 3.28 19.09 -14.80
N GLY A 92 2.71 18.40 -13.81
CA GLY A 92 1.76 17.31 -14.00
C GLY A 92 2.37 15.99 -14.50
N ARG A 93 3.69 15.84 -14.47
CA ARG A 93 4.44 14.66 -14.94
C ARG A 93 5.26 14.05 -13.81
N ILE A 94 5.40 12.73 -13.82
CA ILE A 94 6.37 12.06 -12.96
C ILE A 94 7.79 12.41 -13.44
N VAL A 95 8.64 12.76 -12.50
CA VAL A 95 10.06 13.08 -12.73
C VAL A 95 10.94 12.45 -11.66
N GLU A 96 12.23 12.35 -11.91
CA GLU A 96 13.20 12.02 -10.87
C GLU A 96 13.12 13.07 -9.75
N GLY A 97 13.14 12.63 -8.49
CA GLY A 97 13.12 13.51 -7.32
C GLY A 97 14.51 13.96 -6.89
N ALA A 98 15.52 13.12 -7.13
CA ALA A 98 16.89 13.33 -6.70
C ALA A 98 17.88 13.04 -7.83
N SER A 99 19.09 13.63 -7.73
CA SER A 99 20.12 13.49 -8.76
C SER A 99 20.66 12.06 -8.92
N ALA A 100 20.55 11.23 -7.89
CA ALA A 100 20.99 9.84 -7.89
C ALA A 100 19.94 8.85 -8.44
N ASP A 101 18.70 9.26 -8.68
CA ASP A 101 17.58 8.37 -8.99
C ASP A 101 17.82 7.48 -10.19
N ALA A 102 18.33 8.05 -11.29
CA ALA A 102 18.59 7.26 -12.50
C ALA A 102 19.59 6.12 -12.26
N ALA A 103 20.65 6.39 -11.47
CA ALA A 103 21.64 5.38 -11.10
C ALA A 103 21.07 4.35 -10.13
N ASN A 104 20.28 4.79 -9.15
CA ASN A 104 19.67 3.92 -8.15
C ASN A 104 18.61 3.00 -8.77
N LEU A 105 17.75 3.51 -9.64
CA LEU A 105 16.77 2.70 -10.37
C LEU A 105 17.44 1.65 -11.26
N ALA A 106 18.57 2.01 -11.93
CA ALA A 106 19.34 1.05 -12.69
C ALA A 106 19.99 -0.02 -11.80
N ALA A 107 20.54 0.38 -10.64
CA ALA A 107 21.11 -0.56 -9.67
C ALA A 107 20.05 -1.53 -9.12
N LEU A 108 18.87 -1.03 -8.75
CA LEU A 108 17.77 -1.85 -8.22
C LEU A 108 17.21 -2.82 -9.26
N THR A 109 17.03 -2.38 -10.51
CA THR A 109 16.59 -3.29 -11.58
C THR A 109 17.63 -4.35 -11.92
N ALA A 110 18.92 -4.06 -11.75
CA ALA A 110 20.00 -5.03 -11.95
C ALA A 110 19.97 -6.17 -10.90
N LEU A 111 19.38 -5.96 -9.71
CA LEU A 111 19.21 -6.99 -8.68
C LEU A 111 18.37 -8.20 -9.15
N LYS A 112 17.58 -8.04 -10.22
CA LYS A 112 16.86 -9.15 -10.85
C LYS A 112 17.77 -10.24 -11.41
N LYS A 113 19.07 -9.96 -11.59
CA LYS A 113 20.07 -10.98 -11.94
C LYS A 113 20.26 -11.97 -10.80
N ASP A 114 20.21 -11.49 -9.55
CA ASP A 114 20.37 -12.31 -8.33
C ASP A 114 19.05 -12.89 -7.82
N ASN A 115 17.94 -12.17 -8.06
CA ASN A 115 16.58 -12.61 -7.76
C ASN A 115 15.63 -12.31 -8.94
N PRO A 116 15.47 -13.23 -9.89
CA PRO A 116 14.62 -13.03 -11.08
C PRO A 116 13.13 -12.79 -10.76
N GLN A 117 12.68 -13.12 -9.55
CA GLN A 117 11.30 -12.90 -9.10
C GLN A 117 11.09 -11.56 -8.39
N LEU A 118 12.17 -10.80 -8.17
CA LEU A 118 12.09 -9.48 -7.56
C LEU A 118 11.29 -8.54 -8.46
N THR A 119 10.31 -7.82 -7.88
CA THR A 119 9.64 -6.71 -8.55
C THR A 119 10.24 -5.39 -8.06
N VAL A 120 10.51 -4.49 -8.99
CA VAL A 120 11.05 -3.15 -8.70
C VAL A 120 10.05 -2.13 -9.20
N LEU A 121 9.45 -1.39 -8.27
CA LEU A 121 8.52 -0.29 -8.54
C LEU A 121 9.20 1.03 -8.17
N VAL A 122 8.75 2.11 -8.80
CA VAL A 122 8.99 3.45 -8.27
C VAL A 122 7.78 3.87 -7.43
N SER A 123 8.02 4.42 -6.26
CA SER A 123 7.01 5.12 -5.46
C SER A 123 7.04 6.59 -5.81
N VAL A 124 5.88 7.19 -6.04
CA VAL A 124 5.73 8.61 -6.36
C VAL A 124 4.98 9.30 -5.24
N GLY A 125 5.48 10.44 -4.79
CA GLY A 125 4.90 11.25 -3.72
C GLY A 125 5.62 11.13 -2.39
N GLY A 126 4.98 10.47 -1.41
CA GLY A 126 5.43 10.45 -0.01
C GLY A 126 5.12 11.76 0.71
N TRP A 127 5.51 11.85 1.98
CA TRP A 127 5.15 12.96 2.87
C TRP A 127 5.48 14.34 2.30
N LEU A 128 6.69 14.51 1.73
CA LEU A 128 7.14 15.83 1.26
C LEU A 128 6.75 16.16 -0.19
N TRP A 129 6.39 15.17 -1.02
CA TRP A 129 6.22 15.36 -2.48
C TRP A 129 4.82 15.04 -3.00
N SER A 130 3.83 14.90 -2.10
CA SER A 130 2.41 14.71 -2.48
C SER A 130 1.71 15.98 -2.94
N GLY A 131 2.37 17.14 -2.87
CA GLY A 131 1.76 18.45 -3.10
C GLY A 131 1.13 18.69 -4.47
N ARG A 132 1.46 17.90 -5.49
CA ARG A 132 0.98 18.05 -6.86
C ARG A 132 -0.04 16.99 -7.31
N PHE A 133 -0.33 16.01 -6.47
CA PHE A 133 -1.28 14.96 -6.85
C PHE A 133 -2.68 15.46 -7.13
N SER A 134 -3.20 16.36 -6.29
CA SER A 134 -4.55 16.90 -6.43
C SER A 134 -4.74 17.61 -7.78
N ASP A 135 -3.70 18.30 -8.28
CA ASP A 135 -3.73 18.92 -9.61
C ASP A 135 -3.59 17.87 -10.73
N ALA A 136 -2.69 16.91 -10.58
CA ALA A 136 -2.48 15.85 -11.57
C ALA A 136 -3.71 14.93 -11.73
N ALA A 137 -4.45 14.69 -10.65
CA ALA A 137 -5.63 13.83 -10.64
C ALA A 137 -6.92 14.54 -11.11
N LEU A 138 -6.97 15.86 -11.08
CA LEU A 138 -8.20 16.66 -11.11
C LEU A 138 -9.06 16.42 -12.36
N THR A 139 -8.48 16.50 -13.55
CA THR A 139 -9.23 16.40 -14.81
C THR A 139 -8.80 15.20 -15.64
N PRO A 140 -9.63 14.73 -16.59
CA PRO A 140 -9.19 13.68 -17.51
C PRO A 140 -7.92 14.07 -18.29
N ALA A 141 -7.77 15.36 -18.65
CA ALA A 141 -6.60 15.84 -19.38
C ALA A 141 -5.33 15.82 -18.50
N SER A 142 -5.41 16.32 -17.24
CA SER A 142 -4.27 16.28 -16.34
C SER A 142 -3.87 14.84 -15.97
N ARG A 143 -4.84 13.94 -15.74
CA ARG A 143 -4.55 12.51 -15.53
C ARG A 143 -3.87 11.88 -16.75
N ALA A 144 -4.31 12.20 -17.96
CA ALA A 144 -3.67 11.68 -19.17
C ALA A 144 -2.19 12.11 -19.27
N VAL A 145 -1.87 13.38 -18.99
CA VAL A 145 -0.49 13.90 -18.98
C VAL A 145 0.36 13.15 -17.95
N PHE A 146 -0.16 12.95 -16.75
CA PHE A 146 0.54 12.21 -15.70
C PHE A 146 0.78 10.76 -16.13
N ILE A 147 -0.25 10.06 -16.57
CA ILE A 147 -0.19 8.64 -16.94
C ILE A 147 0.73 8.40 -18.15
N ASP A 148 0.72 9.27 -19.16
CA ASP A 148 1.65 9.18 -20.29
C ASP A 148 3.10 9.31 -19.80
N SER A 149 3.37 10.19 -18.84
CA SER A 149 4.69 10.33 -18.27
C SER A 149 5.10 9.12 -17.40
N VAL A 150 4.14 8.50 -16.69
CA VAL A 150 4.38 7.24 -15.93
C VAL A 150 4.75 6.09 -16.87
N GLU A 151 4.04 5.92 -17.99
CA GLU A 151 4.37 4.92 -18.99
C GLU A 151 5.80 5.10 -19.52
N ALA A 152 6.16 6.35 -19.87
CA ALA A 152 7.52 6.69 -20.35
C ALA A 152 8.58 6.40 -19.27
N PHE A 153 8.30 6.73 -18.01
CA PHE A 153 9.20 6.53 -16.88
C PHE A 153 9.44 5.03 -16.60
N ILE A 154 8.36 4.24 -16.50
CA ILE A 154 8.44 2.77 -16.32
C ILE A 154 9.21 2.12 -17.45
N THR A 155 8.98 2.54 -18.70
CA THR A 155 9.67 2.01 -19.88
C THR A 155 11.14 2.36 -19.84
N ARG A 156 11.50 3.62 -19.55
CA ARG A 156 12.88 4.12 -19.49
C ARG A 156 13.72 3.35 -18.48
N TYR A 157 13.17 3.08 -17.30
CA TYR A 157 13.90 2.45 -16.20
C TYR A 157 13.63 0.94 -16.07
N HIS A 158 12.90 0.33 -17.00
CA HIS A 158 12.56 -1.10 -17.02
C HIS A 158 11.90 -1.57 -15.71
N LEU A 159 11.03 -0.73 -15.12
CA LEU A 159 10.35 -1.00 -13.87
C LEU A 159 9.18 -1.98 -14.05
N ASP A 160 8.77 -2.61 -12.97
CA ASP A 160 7.64 -3.55 -12.95
C ASP A 160 6.32 -2.88 -12.57
N GLY A 161 6.31 -1.58 -12.35
CA GLY A 161 5.09 -0.84 -12.02
C GLY A 161 5.33 0.42 -11.22
N LEU A 162 4.24 0.90 -10.62
CA LEU A 162 4.16 2.13 -9.85
C LEU A 162 3.56 1.84 -8.48
N ASP A 163 4.11 2.47 -7.46
CA ASP A 163 3.49 2.66 -6.16
C ASP A 163 3.04 4.12 -6.04
N VAL A 164 1.78 4.36 -5.67
CA VAL A 164 1.25 5.71 -5.48
C VAL A 164 1.18 5.99 -4.00
N ASP A 165 2.01 6.90 -3.55
CA ASP A 165 2.10 7.34 -2.17
C ASP A 165 1.61 8.79 -2.04
N TRP A 166 0.27 8.95 -2.11
CA TRP A 166 -0.36 10.26 -1.98
C TRP A 166 -0.78 10.51 -0.53
N GLU A 167 -0.10 11.42 0.13
CA GLU A 167 -0.31 11.79 1.53
C GLU A 167 -0.86 13.20 1.68
N TYR A 168 -2.18 13.43 1.65
CA TYR A 168 -3.23 12.41 1.48
C TYR A 168 -4.32 12.93 0.53
N PRO A 169 -5.09 12.06 -0.16
CA PRO A 169 -6.24 12.50 -0.95
C PRO A 169 -7.29 13.18 -0.06
N GLY A 170 -7.68 14.41 -0.37
CA GLY A 170 -8.72 15.15 0.34
C GLY A 170 -8.38 15.57 1.78
N MET A 171 -7.14 15.38 2.22
CA MET A 171 -6.68 15.68 3.58
C MET A 171 -5.38 16.48 3.54
N SER A 172 -5.10 17.21 4.62
CA SER A 172 -3.81 17.90 4.77
C SER A 172 -2.68 16.90 5.03
N GLY A 173 -1.50 17.20 4.49
CA GLY A 173 -0.23 16.55 4.75
C GLY A 173 0.86 17.62 4.92
N ALA A 174 2.08 17.36 4.45
CA ALA A 174 3.21 18.30 4.54
C ALA A 174 3.08 19.47 3.55
N GLY A 175 2.06 20.32 3.73
CA GLY A 175 1.82 21.49 2.86
C GLY A 175 1.28 21.14 1.48
N ASN A 176 0.71 19.95 1.29
CA ASN A 176 0.09 19.52 0.05
C ASN A 176 -1.19 20.30 -0.26
N THR A 177 -1.44 20.51 -1.55
CA THR A 177 -2.77 20.92 -2.02
C THR A 177 -3.73 19.75 -1.92
N PHE A 178 -4.90 19.95 -1.33
CA PHE A 178 -5.96 18.95 -1.27
C PHE A 178 -7.33 19.56 -1.54
N ARG A 179 -8.26 18.76 -2.04
CA ARG A 179 -9.62 19.15 -2.42
C ARG A 179 -10.62 18.07 -2.01
N PRO A 180 -11.88 18.41 -1.72
CA PRO A 180 -12.93 17.40 -1.48
C PRO A 180 -13.10 16.43 -2.65
N GLU A 181 -12.85 16.88 -3.89
CA GLU A 181 -12.93 16.09 -5.12
C GLU A 181 -11.83 15.00 -5.19
N ASP A 182 -10.76 15.11 -4.40
CA ASP A 182 -9.67 14.15 -4.39
C ASP A 182 -10.15 12.75 -4.06
N LYS A 183 -11.19 12.61 -3.25
CA LYS A 183 -11.83 11.33 -2.97
C LYS A 183 -12.20 10.56 -4.24
N GLN A 184 -12.82 11.24 -5.20
CA GLN A 184 -13.23 10.65 -6.47
C GLN A 184 -12.09 10.64 -7.48
N THR A 185 -11.32 11.73 -7.58
CA THR A 185 -10.25 11.84 -8.57
C THR A 185 -9.09 10.91 -8.30
N TYR A 186 -8.83 10.56 -7.03
CA TYR A 186 -7.93 9.47 -6.64
C TYR A 186 -8.37 8.12 -7.23
N THR A 187 -9.65 7.78 -7.06
CA THR A 187 -10.22 6.56 -7.64
C THR A 187 -10.09 6.56 -9.18
N LEU A 188 -10.37 7.70 -9.82
CA LEU A 188 -10.27 7.84 -11.27
C LEU A 188 -8.82 7.74 -11.76
N LEU A 189 -7.87 8.34 -11.04
CA LEU A 189 -6.44 8.23 -11.35
C LEU A 189 -5.98 6.77 -11.34
N LEU A 190 -6.29 6.03 -10.26
CA LEU A 190 -5.91 4.63 -10.13
C LEU A 190 -6.59 3.73 -11.17
N LYS A 191 -7.85 4.00 -11.50
CA LYS A 191 -8.56 3.32 -12.58
C LYS A 191 -7.87 3.54 -13.93
N ASP A 192 -7.57 4.78 -14.26
CA ASP A 192 -6.96 5.15 -15.53
C ASP A 192 -5.53 4.58 -15.65
N LEU A 193 -4.74 4.59 -14.54
CA LEU A 193 -3.45 3.92 -14.43
C LEU A 193 -3.57 2.40 -14.67
N ARG A 194 -4.54 1.74 -14.02
CA ARG A 194 -4.76 0.28 -14.19
C ARG A 194 -5.07 -0.07 -15.64
N HIS A 195 -5.94 0.68 -16.30
CA HIS A 195 -6.25 0.45 -17.72
C HIS A 195 -5.02 0.64 -18.63
N ARG A 196 -4.16 1.63 -18.31
CA ARG A 196 -2.90 1.83 -19.03
C ARG A 196 -1.96 0.64 -18.80
N PHE A 197 -1.80 0.19 -17.57
CA PHE A 197 -0.91 -0.93 -17.23
C PHE A 197 -1.37 -2.25 -17.82
N ASP A 198 -2.68 -2.49 -17.89
CA ASP A 198 -3.22 -3.70 -18.53
C ASP A 198 -2.89 -3.73 -20.03
N ARG A 199 -2.97 -2.59 -20.73
CA ARG A 199 -2.55 -2.48 -22.13
C ARG A 199 -1.04 -2.71 -22.27
N MET A 200 -0.22 -1.99 -21.51
CA MET A 200 1.24 -2.15 -21.53
C MET A 200 1.66 -3.59 -21.19
N ALA A 201 1.01 -4.24 -20.24
CA ALA A 201 1.29 -5.63 -19.87
C ALA A 201 1.04 -6.60 -21.01
N GLY A 202 -0.01 -6.36 -21.82
CA GLY A 202 -0.29 -7.12 -23.05
C GLY A 202 0.81 -6.94 -24.10
N GLU A 203 1.30 -5.71 -24.31
CA GLU A 203 2.37 -5.39 -25.25
C GLU A 203 3.74 -5.94 -24.82
N LEU A 204 4.04 -5.84 -23.52
CA LEU A 204 5.30 -6.28 -22.92
C LEU A 204 5.34 -7.77 -22.60
N HIS A 205 4.22 -8.48 -22.70
CA HIS A 205 4.06 -9.89 -22.29
C HIS A 205 4.53 -10.18 -20.86
N ARG A 206 4.35 -9.22 -19.95
CA ARG A 206 4.65 -9.36 -18.51
C ARG A 206 3.71 -8.51 -17.67
N PRO A 207 3.44 -8.90 -16.41
CA PRO A 207 2.60 -8.09 -15.53
C PRO A 207 3.24 -6.74 -15.20
N LEU A 208 2.39 -5.71 -15.00
CA LEU A 208 2.75 -4.45 -14.39
C LEU A 208 1.90 -4.25 -13.13
N TYR A 209 2.57 -3.90 -12.04
CA TYR A 209 1.95 -3.76 -10.72
C TYR A 209 1.60 -2.31 -10.42
N LEU A 210 0.40 -2.10 -9.89
CA LEU A 210 -0.05 -0.83 -9.36
C LEU A 210 -0.34 -1.01 -7.88
N THR A 211 0.41 -0.34 -7.03
CA THR A 211 0.23 -0.38 -5.57
C THR A 211 0.00 1.00 -5.01
N ILE A 212 -0.49 1.07 -3.79
CA ILE A 212 -0.66 2.33 -3.06
C ILE A 212 -0.10 2.19 -1.66
N ALA A 213 0.51 3.25 -1.12
CA ALA A 213 0.62 3.46 0.31
C ALA A 213 -0.67 4.11 0.83
N ALA A 214 -1.15 3.67 1.97
CA ALA A 214 -2.43 4.12 2.53
C ALA A 214 -2.28 4.45 4.01
N GLY A 215 -2.75 5.63 4.42
CA GLY A 215 -2.81 6.03 5.82
C GLY A 215 -3.70 5.06 6.62
N ALA A 216 -3.21 4.58 7.76
CA ALA A 216 -3.88 3.56 8.56
C ALA A 216 -4.94 4.15 9.52
N SER A 217 -5.72 5.11 9.06
CA SER A 217 -6.71 5.83 9.87
C SER A 217 -8.13 5.74 9.30
N SER A 218 -9.14 5.90 10.16
CA SER A 218 -10.54 6.03 9.72
C SER A 218 -10.74 7.28 8.86
N GLU A 219 -10.01 8.36 9.13
CA GLU A 219 -10.06 9.60 8.34
C GLU A 219 -9.62 9.35 6.90
N PHE A 220 -8.55 8.58 6.66
CA PHE A 220 -8.16 8.18 5.30
C PHE A 220 -9.28 7.41 4.59
N LEU A 221 -9.98 6.52 5.29
CA LEU A 221 -11.11 5.76 4.73
C LEU A 221 -12.31 6.66 4.41
N GLU A 222 -12.54 7.72 5.19
CA GLU A 222 -13.60 8.69 4.92
C GLU A 222 -13.32 9.52 3.66
N HIS A 223 -12.04 9.79 3.36
CA HIS A 223 -11.61 10.58 2.22
C HIS A 223 -11.24 9.76 0.98
N THR A 224 -11.48 8.45 0.99
CA THR A 224 -11.20 7.55 -0.14
C THR A 224 -12.36 6.60 -0.42
N GLU A 225 -12.42 6.04 -1.63
CA GLU A 225 -13.43 5.05 -2.04
C GLU A 225 -12.78 3.65 -2.06
N MET A 226 -12.26 3.17 -0.91
CA MET A 226 -11.40 1.98 -0.85
C MET A 226 -12.02 0.71 -1.43
N SER A 227 -13.34 0.50 -1.33
CA SER A 227 -14.02 -0.63 -1.98
C SER A 227 -13.91 -0.61 -3.51
N VAL A 228 -13.75 0.57 -4.09
CA VAL A 228 -13.57 0.77 -5.54
C VAL A 228 -12.09 0.76 -5.90
N VAL A 229 -11.26 1.50 -5.16
CA VAL A 229 -9.80 1.55 -5.31
C VAL A 229 -9.19 0.15 -5.30
N ALA A 230 -9.62 -0.71 -4.36
CA ALA A 230 -9.13 -2.07 -4.24
C ALA A 230 -9.33 -2.95 -5.49
N LYS A 231 -10.20 -2.54 -6.44
CA LYS A 231 -10.38 -3.25 -7.71
C LYS A 231 -9.28 -2.96 -8.72
N TYR A 232 -8.64 -1.80 -8.59
CA TYR A 232 -7.64 -1.31 -9.55
C TYR A 232 -6.21 -1.53 -9.12
N VAL A 233 -5.96 -1.71 -7.80
CA VAL A 233 -4.61 -1.89 -7.27
C VAL A 233 -4.31 -3.37 -6.95
N ASP A 234 -3.06 -3.76 -7.07
CA ASP A 234 -2.60 -5.12 -6.75
C ASP A 234 -2.46 -5.30 -5.24
N THR A 235 -1.91 -4.30 -4.54
CA THR A 235 -1.80 -4.28 -3.08
C THR A 235 -2.03 -2.87 -2.52
N VAL A 236 -2.50 -2.85 -1.27
CA VAL A 236 -2.59 -1.68 -0.40
C VAL A 236 -1.54 -1.86 0.68
N ASN A 237 -0.48 -1.04 0.63
CA ASN A 237 0.57 -1.00 1.63
C ASN A 237 0.08 -0.11 2.77
N LEU A 238 -0.39 -0.74 3.84
CA LEU A 238 -1.01 -0.04 4.97
C LEU A 238 0.07 0.50 5.89
N MET A 239 0.21 1.83 5.98
CA MET A 239 1.17 2.52 6.84
C MET A 239 0.73 2.43 8.32
N ALA A 240 0.81 1.22 8.89
CA ALA A 240 0.38 0.90 10.25
C ALA A 240 1.43 1.31 11.30
N TYR A 241 1.89 2.54 11.20
CA TYR A 241 2.86 3.20 12.09
C TYR A 241 2.53 4.68 12.20
N ASP A 242 3.30 5.43 12.98
CA ASP A 242 3.09 6.84 13.32
C ASP A 242 1.73 7.14 14.01
N TYR A 243 1.17 6.13 14.68
CA TYR A 243 -0.03 6.33 15.49
C TYR A 243 0.22 7.30 16.67
N TYR A 244 1.46 7.35 17.16
CA TYR A 244 1.96 8.30 18.13
C TYR A 244 3.25 8.93 17.61
N GLU A 245 3.23 10.24 17.52
CA GLU A 245 4.38 11.05 17.14
C GLU A 245 4.73 12.05 18.25
N PRO A 246 6.01 12.44 18.37
CA PRO A 246 6.42 13.43 19.36
C PRO A 246 5.84 14.81 19.04
N GLU A 247 4.86 15.22 19.84
CA GLU A 247 4.26 16.56 19.80
C GLU A 247 4.28 17.20 21.17
N ASN A 248 4.41 18.54 21.23
CA ASN A 248 4.41 19.30 22.48
C ASN A 248 3.14 19.06 23.30
N GLY A 249 3.29 18.55 24.51
CA GLY A 249 2.20 18.32 25.44
C GLY A 249 1.28 17.15 25.10
N LYS A 250 1.57 16.39 24.06
CA LYS A 250 0.87 15.14 23.74
C LYS A 250 1.49 13.96 24.49
N PRO A 251 0.71 12.91 24.81
CA PRO A 251 1.24 11.74 25.49
C PRO A 251 2.19 10.95 24.57
N THR A 252 3.18 10.30 25.18
CA THR A 252 3.93 9.20 24.56
C THR A 252 2.99 8.04 24.25
N GLY A 253 3.40 7.13 23.38
CA GLY A 253 2.64 5.92 23.07
C GLY A 253 3.38 5.03 22.10
N ASN A 254 2.80 3.88 21.82
CA ASN A 254 3.33 2.97 20.83
C ASN A 254 3.04 3.51 19.43
N HIS A 255 4.09 3.82 18.65
CA HIS A 255 3.87 4.37 17.30
C HIS A 255 3.46 3.29 16.28
N ALA A 256 3.70 2.02 16.56
CA ALA A 256 3.33 0.91 15.68
C ALA A 256 2.76 -0.31 16.43
N PRO A 257 1.74 -0.15 17.31
CA PRO A 257 1.19 -1.25 18.11
C PRO A 257 0.52 -2.29 17.19
N LEU A 258 0.76 -3.59 17.46
CA LEU A 258 0.07 -4.66 16.72
C LEU A 258 -1.40 -4.75 17.16
N PHE A 259 -1.65 -4.77 18.47
CA PHE A 259 -2.99 -4.81 19.05
C PHE A 259 -3.24 -3.56 19.90
N THR A 260 -4.51 -3.26 20.12
CA THR A 260 -4.91 -2.13 20.97
C THR A 260 -4.65 -2.46 22.44
N ASP A 261 -3.82 -1.66 23.10
CA ASP A 261 -3.74 -1.69 24.57
C ASP A 261 -5.00 -1.07 25.15
N PRO A 262 -5.71 -1.73 26.09
CA PRO A 262 -6.87 -1.16 26.78
C PRO A 262 -6.58 0.16 27.52
N ALA A 263 -5.32 0.42 27.88
CA ALA A 263 -4.91 1.66 28.52
C ALA A 263 -4.59 2.79 27.51
N ASP A 264 -4.54 2.48 26.22
CA ASP A 264 -4.27 3.47 25.17
C ASP A 264 -5.44 4.42 24.97
N PRO A 265 -5.29 5.75 25.27
CA PRO A 265 -6.37 6.71 25.12
C PRO A 265 -6.81 6.94 23.66
N LYS A 266 -5.94 6.66 22.66
CA LYS A 266 -6.30 6.73 21.25
C LYS A 266 -6.93 5.42 20.74
N ALA A 267 -6.74 4.32 21.46
CA ALA A 267 -7.22 2.99 21.09
C ALA A 267 -6.85 2.58 19.65
N VAL A 268 -5.61 2.88 19.24
CA VAL A 268 -5.11 2.62 17.89
C VAL A 268 -4.29 1.32 17.81
N SER A 269 -4.29 0.67 16.66
CA SER A 269 -3.42 -0.48 16.39
C SER A 269 -3.47 -0.91 14.92
N ALA A 270 -2.47 -1.66 14.50
CA ALA A 270 -2.43 -2.30 13.18
C ALA A 270 -3.63 -3.26 12.97
N ASP A 271 -3.98 -4.08 13.97
CA ASP A 271 -5.16 -4.97 13.92
C ASP A 271 -6.46 -4.19 13.69
N ARG A 272 -6.64 -3.08 14.39
CA ARG A 272 -7.82 -2.23 14.21
C ARG A 272 -7.86 -1.65 12.79
N SER A 273 -6.76 -1.09 12.30
CA SER A 273 -6.70 -0.53 10.94
C SER A 273 -6.94 -1.60 9.87
N VAL A 274 -6.36 -2.79 10.01
CA VAL A 274 -6.64 -3.92 9.09
C VAL A 274 -8.13 -4.23 9.04
N ARG A 275 -8.80 -4.35 10.19
CA ARG A 275 -10.25 -4.63 10.24
C ARG A 275 -11.09 -3.50 9.65
N GLU A 276 -10.71 -2.25 9.84
CA GLU A 276 -11.38 -1.09 9.26
C GLU A 276 -11.25 -1.09 7.73
N PHE A 277 -10.08 -1.43 7.18
CA PHE A 277 -9.88 -1.58 5.74
C PHE A 277 -10.64 -2.77 5.16
N GLU A 278 -10.70 -3.92 5.85
CA GLU A 278 -11.53 -5.05 5.44
C GLU A 278 -13.01 -4.69 5.42
N LYS A 279 -13.50 -3.99 6.45
CA LYS A 279 -14.87 -3.46 6.50
C LYS A 279 -15.14 -2.45 5.38
N ALA A 280 -14.15 -1.68 4.98
CA ALA A 280 -14.22 -0.77 3.83
C ALA A 280 -14.16 -1.48 2.47
N GLY A 281 -14.08 -2.82 2.44
CA GLY A 281 -14.15 -3.64 1.22
C GLY A 281 -12.80 -4.02 0.62
N VAL A 282 -11.69 -3.83 1.33
CA VAL A 282 -10.37 -4.28 0.91
C VAL A 282 -10.16 -5.72 1.38
N ALA A 283 -9.97 -6.66 0.46
CA ALA A 283 -9.74 -8.05 0.84
C ALA A 283 -8.37 -8.22 1.54
N ALA A 284 -8.30 -9.01 2.62
CA ALA A 284 -7.08 -9.30 3.38
C ALA A 284 -5.87 -9.63 2.49
N ARG A 285 -6.08 -10.44 1.44
CA ARG A 285 -5.04 -10.83 0.48
C ARG A 285 -4.48 -9.66 -0.37
N LYS A 286 -5.02 -8.45 -0.25
CA LYS A 286 -4.51 -7.22 -0.87
C LYS A 286 -3.79 -6.31 0.13
N LEU A 287 -3.98 -6.51 1.43
CA LEU A 287 -3.34 -5.73 2.47
C LEU A 287 -1.91 -6.21 2.71
N VAL A 288 -0.97 -5.29 2.66
CA VAL A 288 0.43 -5.48 3.07
C VAL A 288 0.65 -4.66 4.32
N LEU A 289 1.03 -5.32 5.41
CA LEU A 289 1.20 -4.66 6.71
C LEU A 289 2.48 -3.85 6.74
N GLY A 290 2.37 -2.55 7.00
CA GLY A 290 3.52 -1.66 7.17
C GLY A 290 4.13 -1.78 8.56
N VAL A 291 5.46 -1.78 8.60
CA VAL A 291 6.26 -1.74 9.83
C VAL A 291 7.38 -0.72 9.68
N PRO A 292 7.71 0.05 10.73
CA PRO A 292 8.80 1.02 10.66
C PRO A 292 10.13 0.39 11.06
N PHE A 293 11.21 0.75 10.35
CA PHE A 293 12.59 0.45 10.76
C PHE A 293 13.23 1.65 11.47
N TYR A 294 12.39 2.43 12.12
CA TYR A 294 12.75 3.60 12.93
C TYR A 294 11.87 3.66 14.17
N GLY A 295 12.17 4.60 15.07
CA GLY A 295 11.40 4.86 16.27
C GLY A 295 11.18 6.34 16.51
N HIS A 296 10.28 6.62 17.43
CA HIS A 296 10.03 7.97 17.93
C HIS A 296 10.58 8.15 19.34
N VAL A 297 11.11 9.35 19.61
CA VAL A 297 11.82 9.69 20.86
C VAL A 297 11.17 10.89 21.52
N TRP A 298 10.77 10.72 22.76
CA TRP A 298 10.23 11.79 23.62
C TRP A 298 11.18 12.04 24.78
N GLY A 299 11.41 13.30 25.10
CA GLY A 299 12.12 13.75 26.29
C GLY A 299 11.19 14.30 27.36
N GLN A 300 11.72 14.56 28.55
CA GLN A 300 11.00 15.09 29.72
C GLN A 300 9.80 14.21 30.11
N VAL A 301 9.93 12.91 29.97
CA VAL A 301 8.88 11.94 30.21
C VAL A 301 8.94 11.43 31.66
N PRO A 302 7.86 11.56 32.47
CA PRO A 302 7.83 11.03 33.84
C PRO A 302 8.03 9.51 33.88
N ALA A 303 8.60 9.01 34.97
CA ALA A 303 8.89 7.58 35.15
C ALA A 303 7.64 6.69 35.38
N THR A 304 6.48 7.28 35.60
CA THR A 304 5.22 6.54 35.74
C THR A 304 5.00 5.64 34.52
N ASN A 305 4.64 4.38 34.75
CA ASN A 305 4.46 3.37 33.71
C ASN A 305 5.65 3.29 32.73
N HIS A 306 6.86 3.50 33.24
CA HIS A 306 8.09 3.55 32.45
C HIS A 306 8.00 4.50 31.24
N GLY A 307 7.27 5.60 31.40
CA GLY A 307 7.09 6.63 30.39
C GLY A 307 5.99 6.35 29.36
N LEU A 308 5.34 5.20 29.36
CA LEU A 308 4.26 4.87 28.40
C LEU A 308 2.97 5.61 28.79
N PHE A 309 2.35 6.27 27.82
CA PHE A 309 1.15 7.13 27.93
C PHE A 309 1.32 8.29 28.93
N GLN A 310 2.54 8.82 29.02
CA GLN A 310 2.87 9.97 29.86
C GLN A 310 3.05 11.23 29.00
N PRO A 311 2.86 12.43 29.54
CA PRO A 311 3.23 13.66 28.85
C PRO A 311 4.71 13.63 28.44
N GLY A 312 5.00 14.07 27.23
CA GLY A 312 6.36 14.13 26.72
C GLY A 312 6.58 15.33 25.80
N GLN A 313 7.83 15.56 25.42
CA GLN A 313 8.22 16.63 24.52
C GLN A 313 9.02 16.04 23.36
N PRO A 314 8.90 16.59 22.13
CA PRO A 314 9.83 16.24 21.06
C PRO A 314 11.27 16.46 21.47
N VAL A 315 12.15 15.55 21.12
CA VAL A 315 13.60 15.75 21.22
C VAL A 315 14.11 16.31 19.88
N PRO A 316 14.59 17.54 19.84
CA PRO A 316 15.02 18.14 18.58
C PRO A 316 16.16 17.38 17.92
N ASN A 317 16.14 17.31 16.60
CA ASN A 317 17.22 16.75 15.76
C ASN A 317 17.57 15.28 16.06
N VAL A 318 16.62 14.50 16.58
CA VAL A 318 16.80 13.06 16.76
C VAL A 318 15.98 12.33 15.70
N TYR A 319 16.68 11.77 14.72
CA TYR A 319 16.12 10.72 13.86
C TYR A 319 16.60 9.37 14.40
N ALA A 320 15.70 8.59 14.94
CA ALA A 320 16.03 7.33 15.60
C ALA A 320 15.69 6.15 14.67
N ASN A 321 16.50 5.94 13.61
CA ASN A 321 16.44 4.69 12.88
C ASN A 321 16.85 3.51 13.79
N TYR A 322 16.48 2.29 13.42
CA TYR A 322 16.77 1.12 14.24
C TYR A 322 18.28 0.95 14.53
N ALA A 323 19.14 1.24 13.55
CA ALA A 323 20.59 1.16 13.73
C ALA A 323 21.09 2.09 14.83
N ALA A 324 20.57 3.32 14.90
CA ALA A 324 20.90 4.27 15.97
C ALA A 324 20.37 3.78 17.32
N ILE A 325 19.13 3.29 17.39
CA ILE A 325 18.55 2.72 18.61
C ILE A 325 19.39 1.54 19.10
N ALA A 326 19.72 0.61 18.20
CA ALA A 326 20.51 -0.58 18.54
C ALA A 326 21.92 -0.24 19.03
N SER A 327 22.60 0.75 18.42
CA SER A 327 23.99 1.06 18.74
C SER A 327 24.17 2.06 19.89
N THR A 328 23.16 2.94 20.14
CA THR A 328 23.35 4.05 21.09
C THR A 328 22.37 4.01 22.28
N MET A 329 21.32 3.20 22.23
CA MET A 329 20.28 3.15 23.28
C MET A 329 20.22 1.78 23.95
N LEU A 330 20.10 0.68 23.17
CA LEU A 330 20.04 -0.65 23.73
C LEU A 330 21.33 -0.98 24.50
N GLY A 331 21.21 -1.29 25.81
CA GLY A 331 22.34 -1.54 26.66
C GLY A 331 23.14 -0.29 27.13
N HIS A 332 22.70 0.93 26.74
CA HIS A 332 23.36 2.20 27.07
C HIS A 332 22.50 3.07 28.01
N GLY A 333 22.09 2.49 29.15
CA GLY A 333 21.30 3.19 30.17
C GLY A 333 19.80 3.24 29.89
N TYR A 334 19.34 2.67 28.78
CA TYR A 334 17.93 2.45 28.48
C TYR A 334 17.52 1.04 28.85
N SER A 335 16.40 0.91 29.57
CA SER A 335 15.78 -0.38 29.84
C SER A 335 14.74 -0.68 28.76
N ARG A 336 14.77 -1.92 28.23
CA ARG A 336 13.74 -2.40 27.31
C ARG A 336 12.56 -2.94 28.11
N TYR A 337 11.38 -2.52 27.71
CA TYR A 337 10.11 -3.02 28.20
C TYR A 337 9.31 -3.63 27.05
N TRP A 338 8.34 -4.44 27.39
CA TRP A 338 7.41 -5.05 26.44
C TRP A 338 5.99 -4.73 26.84
N ASP A 339 5.28 -4.04 25.93
CA ASP A 339 3.84 -3.88 26.04
C ASP A 339 3.16 -5.16 25.55
N ALA A 340 2.76 -6.00 26.51
CA ALA A 340 2.17 -7.32 26.20
C ALA A 340 0.79 -7.20 25.52
N ALA A 341 0.03 -6.14 25.82
CA ALA A 341 -1.26 -5.88 25.22
C ALA A 341 -1.12 -5.44 23.76
N ALA A 342 -0.18 -4.54 23.49
CA ALA A 342 0.11 -4.05 22.14
C ALA A 342 1.05 -4.97 21.33
N SER A 343 1.76 -5.89 21.98
CA SER A 343 2.78 -6.78 21.40
C SER A 343 3.92 -6.02 20.70
N VAL A 344 4.45 -4.99 21.36
CA VAL A 344 5.56 -4.17 20.88
C VAL A 344 6.51 -3.78 22.01
N PRO A 345 7.81 -3.54 21.69
CA PRO A 345 8.80 -3.03 22.63
C PRO A 345 8.73 -1.51 22.77
N PHE A 346 9.26 -1.03 23.88
CA PHE A 346 9.64 0.35 24.05
C PHE A 346 10.85 0.46 24.97
N LEU A 347 11.58 1.58 24.89
CA LEU A 347 12.70 1.85 25.80
C LEU A 347 12.35 3.02 26.72
N TYR A 348 12.88 2.96 27.93
CA TYR A 348 12.84 4.08 28.86
C TYR A 348 14.19 4.26 29.54
N ASN A 349 14.67 5.51 29.58
CA ASN A 349 15.81 5.92 30.37
C ASN A 349 15.35 6.83 31.49
N ALA A 350 15.38 6.32 32.75
CA ALA A 350 14.86 7.03 33.90
C ALA A 350 15.72 8.26 34.30
N GLU A 351 17.02 8.21 34.08
CA GLU A 351 17.94 9.31 34.40
C GLU A 351 17.74 10.47 33.43
N LYS A 352 17.63 10.17 32.13
CA LYS A 352 17.45 11.18 31.08
C LYS A 352 15.98 11.55 30.86
N GLN A 353 15.05 10.82 31.45
CA GLN A 353 13.59 10.95 31.23
C GLN A 353 13.24 10.86 29.73
N ILE A 354 13.80 9.87 29.05
CA ILE A 354 13.60 9.65 27.61
C ILE A 354 12.80 8.35 27.42
N PHE A 355 11.74 8.44 26.64
CA PHE A 355 10.93 7.32 26.14
C PHE A 355 11.17 7.13 24.66
N VAL A 356 11.24 5.86 24.19
CA VAL A 356 11.41 5.51 22.77
C VAL A 356 10.44 4.40 22.40
N SER A 357 9.59 4.66 21.41
CA SER A 357 8.76 3.63 20.78
C SER A 357 9.44 3.18 19.48
N TYR A 358 9.59 1.85 19.28
CA TYR A 358 10.32 1.30 18.14
C TYR A 358 9.89 -0.14 17.85
N GLU A 359 10.44 -0.74 16.81
CA GLU A 359 10.31 -2.17 16.48
C GLU A 359 11.59 -2.93 16.77
N ASP A 360 11.45 -4.23 17.09
CA ASP A 360 12.57 -5.16 17.21
C ASP A 360 12.23 -6.53 16.58
N PRO A 361 13.16 -7.49 16.55
CA PRO A 361 12.90 -8.83 15.98
C PRO A 361 11.74 -9.58 16.65
N GLU A 362 11.45 -9.32 17.94
CA GLU A 362 10.35 -9.96 18.65
C GLU A 362 8.99 -9.44 18.17
N SER A 363 8.82 -8.12 18.08
CA SER A 363 7.60 -7.50 17.58
C SER A 363 7.35 -7.80 16.10
N LEU A 364 8.40 -7.77 15.26
CA LEU A 364 8.28 -8.15 13.85
C LEU A 364 7.91 -9.64 13.68
N THR A 365 8.43 -10.52 14.51
CA THR A 365 8.00 -11.92 14.52
C THR A 365 6.52 -12.05 14.89
N ALA A 366 6.04 -11.29 15.88
CA ALA A 366 4.62 -11.25 16.24
C ALA A 366 3.75 -10.73 15.07
N LYS A 367 4.18 -9.67 14.41
CA LYS A 367 3.50 -9.09 13.22
C LYS A 367 3.48 -10.06 12.04
N CYS A 368 4.56 -10.78 11.77
CA CYS A 368 4.59 -11.83 10.74
C CYS A 368 3.64 -13.00 11.04
N LYS A 369 3.54 -13.41 12.31
CA LYS A 369 2.53 -14.41 12.75
C LYS A 369 1.11 -13.90 12.52
N TYR A 370 0.86 -12.63 12.82
CA TYR A 370 -0.42 -11.97 12.58
C TYR A 370 -0.75 -11.93 11.08
N VAL A 371 0.17 -11.51 10.22
CA VAL A 371 0.02 -11.49 8.76
C VAL A 371 -0.39 -12.85 8.21
N LYS A 372 0.26 -13.93 8.66
CA LYS A 372 -0.10 -15.30 8.27
C LYS A 372 -1.48 -15.70 8.78
N LYS A 373 -1.79 -15.39 10.04
CA LYS A 373 -3.08 -15.74 10.68
C LYS A 373 -4.26 -15.03 10.03
N GLN A 374 -4.09 -13.77 9.64
CA GLN A 374 -5.13 -12.96 9.01
C GLN A 374 -5.13 -13.07 7.47
N HIS A 375 -4.27 -13.93 6.91
CA HIS A 375 -4.14 -14.11 5.46
C HIS A 375 -3.86 -12.81 4.68
N LEU A 376 -3.11 -11.89 5.30
CA LEU A 376 -2.66 -10.68 4.62
C LEU A 376 -1.66 -11.03 3.52
N LYS A 377 -1.44 -10.10 2.60
CA LYS A 377 -0.55 -10.32 1.45
C LYS A 377 0.92 -10.42 1.85
N GLY A 378 1.34 -9.73 2.92
CA GLY A 378 2.72 -9.70 3.38
C GLY A 378 3.03 -8.53 4.29
N VAL A 379 4.28 -8.14 4.32
CA VAL A 379 4.84 -7.01 5.08
C VAL A 379 5.55 -6.06 4.14
N MET A 380 5.42 -4.75 4.36
CA MET A 380 6.30 -3.73 3.82
C MET A 380 6.96 -2.98 4.97
N PHE A 381 8.11 -2.35 4.73
CA PHE A 381 8.78 -1.58 5.75
C PHE A 381 9.35 -0.25 5.22
N TRP A 382 9.24 0.76 6.06
CA TRP A 382 9.85 2.08 5.91
C TRP A 382 10.98 2.22 6.94
N ASP A 383 12.24 2.35 6.59
CA ASP A 383 12.80 2.16 5.27
C ASP A 383 14.02 1.21 5.34
N TYR A 384 14.56 0.83 4.20
CA TYR A 384 15.66 -0.13 4.12
C TYR A 384 16.93 0.40 4.82
N GLU A 385 17.19 1.68 4.71
CA GLU A 385 18.34 2.36 5.32
C GLU A 385 18.26 2.41 6.85
N GLY A 386 17.06 2.20 7.41
CA GLY A 386 16.85 2.18 8.86
C GLY A 386 17.59 1.07 9.60
N ASP A 387 17.87 -0.05 8.92
CA ASP A 387 18.62 -1.18 9.48
C ASP A 387 19.65 -1.78 8.51
N PRO A 388 20.81 -1.15 8.34
CA PRO A 388 21.91 -1.70 7.53
C PRO A 388 22.47 -3.03 8.03
N SER A 389 22.18 -3.41 9.30
CA SER A 389 22.59 -4.70 9.86
C SER A 389 21.78 -5.88 9.30
N GLY A 390 20.60 -5.63 8.78
CA GLY A 390 19.66 -6.61 8.25
C GLY A 390 18.94 -7.46 9.30
N VAL A 391 19.09 -7.14 10.59
CA VAL A 391 18.48 -7.91 11.71
C VAL A 391 16.95 -7.86 11.63
N LEU A 392 16.36 -6.70 11.34
CA LEU A 392 14.91 -6.56 11.19
C LEU A 392 14.41 -7.25 9.91
N LEU A 393 15.13 -7.10 8.79
CA LEU A 393 14.81 -7.80 7.55
C LEU A 393 14.86 -9.31 7.73
N ASP A 394 15.84 -9.83 8.48
CA ASP A 394 15.94 -11.25 8.82
C ASP A 394 14.74 -11.75 9.61
N ALA A 395 14.26 -10.96 10.56
CA ALA A 395 13.07 -11.28 11.33
C ALA A 395 11.80 -11.33 10.44
N VAL A 396 11.64 -10.39 9.51
CA VAL A 396 10.53 -10.36 8.56
C VAL A 396 10.60 -11.55 7.59
N ASP A 397 11.73 -11.76 6.91
CA ASP A 397 11.90 -12.85 5.94
C ASP A 397 11.69 -14.21 6.59
N SER A 398 12.33 -14.45 7.74
CA SER A 398 12.18 -15.72 8.49
C SER A 398 10.75 -15.89 9.02
N GLY A 399 10.14 -14.82 9.52
CA GLY A 399 8.78 -14.84 10.07
C GLY A 399 7.72 -15.18 9.04
N LEU A 400 7.92 -14.78 7.77
CA LEU A 400 6.97 -15.03 6.68
C LEU A 400 7.20 -16.35 5.92
N LYS A 401 8.33 -17.01 6.09
CA LYS A 401 8.59 -18.32 5.44
C LYS A 401 7.53 -19.36 5.81
N PRO A 402 7.12 -20.23 4.86
CA PRO A 402 6.25 -21.35 5.15
C PRO A 402 6.90 -22.29 6.18
N GLY A 403 6.13 -22.74 7.15
CA GLY A 403 6.61 -23.70 8.15
C GLY A 403 7.39 -23.13 9.34
N SER A 404 7.59 -21.81 9.42
CA SER A 404 8.21 -21.14 10.57
C SER A 404 7.28 -21.05 11.80
N TYR A 405 6.61 -22.15 12.17
CA TYR A 405 6.01 -22.27 13.49
C TYR A 405 7.12 -22.65 14.46
N VAL A 406 7.63 -21.70 15.21
CA VAL A 406 8.42 -21.99 16.41
C VAL A 406 7.49 -22.78 17.33
N HIS A 407 7.85 -24.03 17.61
CA HIS A 407 7.24 -24.83 18.68
C HIS A 407 7.26 -23.97 19.95
N ASP A 408 6.10 -23.54 20.39
CA ASP A 408 5.94 -22.93 21.70
C ASP A 408 6.31 -24.03 22.72
N GLY A 409 7.49 -23.91 23.31
CA GLY A 409 8.05 -24.90 24.23
C GLY A 409 7.34 -24.92 25.58
N ARG A 410 6.02 -24.92 25.61
CA ARG A 410 5.24 -25.29 26.80
C ARG A 410 5.25 -26.80 26.92
N LYS A 411 6.30 -27.32 27.60
CA LYS A 411 6.23 -28.66 28.21
C LYS A 411 5.00 -28.72 29.09
N ALA A 412 4.06 -29.60 28.71
CA ALA A 412 3.00 -30.02 29.61
C ALA A 412 3.65 -30.46 30.94
N ARG A 413 3.24 -29.83 32.02
CA ARG A 413 3.37 -30.35 33.37
C ARG A 413 1.97 -30.64 33.90
#